data_e16383805b169fd97c0bd5051da7e44a
#
_entry.id   e16383805b169fd97c0bd5051da7e44a
#
_cell.length_a   1.000
_cell.length_b   1.000
_cell.length_c   1.000
_cell.angle_alpha   90.00
_cell.angle_beta   90.00
_cell.angle_gamma   90.00
#
_symmetry.space_group_name_H-M   'P 1'
#
loop_
_entity.id
_entity.type
_entity.pdbx_description
1 polymer ?
#
loop_
_entity_poly.entity_id
_entity_poly.type
_entity_poly.pdbx_seq_one_letter_code
_entity_poly.pdbx_strand_id
1 'polypeptide(L)'
;NILFAIMDDASFPHMGAYGTKWVNPPAFDYVAKEGLLFMNTYTPNAKCAPSRAAILTGRNSWQLEEAANHSPDFPAKFTTFMEQLISSGYHGGFTAKGWAPGNPGEVGGKPRELTGPAYNKFKMEAPTPQISSNDYAKNFADFLNSKEEDEPFVFWYGSTEPHRAYEFQSGLTKGNKKLEDIDEVPPFWPDTDSVRADMLDYAFEIEYFDQHLQKMIDELE
;
A
#
# COMPACT_ATOMS: atom_id res chain seq x y z
N ASN A 1 -15.61 -10.56 -3.92
CA ASN A 1 -14.14 -10.51 -3.92
C ASN A 1 -13.66 -9.11 -3.52
N ILE A 2 -12.56 -9.02 -2.78
CA ILE A 2 -12.00 -7.75 -2.30
C ILE A 2 -10.49 -7.75 -2.57
N LEU A 3 -10.02 -6.80 -3.40
CA LEU A 3 -8.62 -6.43 -3.50
C LEU A 3 -8.43 -5.09 -2.79
N PHE A 4 -7.79 -5.10 -1.62
CA PHE A 4 -7.47 -3.89 -0.86
C PHE A 4 -6.03 -3.48 -1.14
N ALA A 5 -5.83 -2.42 -1.91
CA ALA A 5 -4.52 -1.93 -2.31
C ALA A 5 -4.15 -0.66 -1.52
N ILE A 6 -3.01 -0.67 -0.85
CA ILE A 6 -2.55 0.44 -0.01
C ILE A 6 -1.04 0.68 -0.19
N MET A 7 -0.69 1.91 -0.51
CA MET A 7 0.69 2.40 -0.50
C MET A 7 1.14 2.78 0.91
N ASP A 8 2.44 2.74 1.15
CA ASP A 8 3.03 3.16 2.40
C ASP A 8 3.57 4.60 2.29
N ASP A 9 3.01 5.52 3.07
CA ASP A 9 3.34 6.96 3.09
C ASP A 9 2.99 7.74 1.80
N ALA A 10 2.01 7.27 0.99
CA ALA A 10 1.45 8.10 -0.07
C ALA A 10 0.48 9.15 0.49
N SER A 11 0.47 10.34 -0.10
CA SER A 11 -0.31 11.49 0.37
C SER A 11 -1.16 12.11 -0.74
N PHE A 12 -2.33 12.66 -0.34
CA PHE A 12 -3.10 13.56 -1.18
C PHE A 12 -2.29 14.86 -1.44
N PRO A 13 -2.32 15.46 -2.66
CA PRO A 13 -3.12 15.06 -3.83
C PRO A 13 -2.34 14.25 -4.89
N HIS A 14 -1.28 13.54 -4.55
CA HIS A 14 -0.26 13.03 -5.45
C HIS A 14 -0.73 11.83 -6.31
N MET A 15 -1.90 11.97 -6.97
CA MET A 15 -2.44 11.03 -7.96
C MET A 15 -3.05 11.80 -9.13
N GLY A 16 -3.09 11.20 -10.33
CA GLY A 16 -3.66 11.81 -11.53
C GLY A 16 -5.10 12.25 -11.36
N ALA A 17 -5.96 11.38 -10.84
CA ALA A 17 -7.38 11.68 -10.57
C ALA A 17 -7.60 12.84 -9.58
N TYR A 18 -6.61 13.18 -8.75
CA TYR A 18 -6.64 14.37 -7.88
C TYR A 18 -6.04 15.62 -8.52
N GLY A 19 -5.59 15.54 -9.80
CA GLY A 19 -5.10 16.66 -10.58
C GLY A 19 -3.58 16.85 -10.58
N THR A 20 -2.81 15.95 -9.95
CA THR A 20 -1.34 15.98 -10.01
C THR A 20 -0.87 15.53 -11.38
N LYS A 21 -0.01 16.33 -12.05
CA LYS A 21 0.42 16.08 -13.43
C LYS A 21 1.75 15.35 -13.55
N TRP A 22 2.57 15.41 -12.52
CA TRP A 22 3.92 14.82 -12.50
C TRP A 22 3.95 13.37 -11.99
N VAL A 23 2.80 12.82 -11.59
CA VAL A 23 2.59 11.40 -11.29
C VAL A 23 1.63 10.82 -12.33
N ASN A 24 1.95 9.65 -12.86
CA ASN A 24 1.13 8.95 -13.85
C ASN A 24 0.70 7.56 -13.33
N PRO A 25 -0.36 7.45 -12.51
CA PRO A 25 -0.87 6.21 -11.94
C PRO A 25 -2.12 5.71 -12.71
N PRO A 26 -1.99 5.09 -13.90
CA PRO A 26 -3.14 4.74 -14.73
C PRO A 26 -4.11 3.74 -14.08
N ALA A 27 -3.62 2.80 -13.25
CA ALA A 27 -4.48 1.84 -12.56
C ALA A 27 -5.34 2.52 -11.49
N PHE A 28 -4.74 3.43 -10.69
CA PHE A 28 -5.49 4.24 -9.73
C PHE A 28 -6.53 5.10 -10.43
N ASP A 29 -6.15 5.76 -11.52
CA ASP A 29 -7.04 6.64 -12.27
C ASP A 29 -8.18 5.85 -12.94
N TYR A 30 -7.92 4.62 -13.40
CA TYR A 30 -8.95 3.70 -13.88
C TYR A 30 -9.97 3.36 -12.78
N VAL A 31 -9.50 2.93 -11.59
CA VAL A 31 -10.37 2.63 -10.45
C VAL A 31 -11.16 3.86 -10.01
N ALA A 32 -10.54 5.04 -10.00
CA ALA A 32 -11.21 6.29 -9.67
C ALA A 32 -12.31 6.65 -10.66
N LYS A 33 -12.13 6.35 -11.95
CA LYS A 33 -13.10 6.60 -13.02
C LYS A 33 -14.27 5.64 -12.97
N GLU A 34 -14.01 4.36 -12.75
CA GLU A 34 -15.05 3.30 -12.75
C GLU A 34 -15.77 3.16 -11.40
N GLY A 35 -15.20 3.74 -10.34
CA GLY A 35 -15.70 3.63 -8.96
C GLY A 35 -16.09 4.97 -8.32
N LEU A 36 -15.80 5.10 -7.03
CA LEU A 36 -16.05 6.31 -6.26
C LEU A 36 -14.72 6.94 -5.84
N LEU A 37 -14.46 8.17 -6.25
CA LEU A 37 -13.32 8.96 -5.84
C LEU A 37 -13.66 9.81 -4.61
N PHE A 38 -13.00 9.54 -3.49
CA PHE A 38 -13.19 10.29 -2.25
C PHE A 38 -12.18 11.44 -2.15
N MET A 39 -12.67 12.68 -2.20
CA MET A 39 -11.84 13.89 -2.13
C MET A 39 -11.44 14.29 -0.70
N ASN A 40 -12.16 13.80 0.30
CA ASN A 40 -12.01 14.19 1.71
C ASN A 40 -11.91 12.94 2.61
N THR A 41 -10.84 12.18 2.46
CA THR A 41 -10.56 11.01 3.30
C THR A 41 -9.35 11.29 4.18
N TYR A 42 -9.51 11.12 5.49
CA TYR A 42 -8.48 11.44 6.47
C TYR A 42 -8.11 10.20 7.28
N THR A 43 -6.81 9.93 7.39
CA THR A 43 -6.34 8.92 8.35
C THR A 43 -6.43 9.48 9.77
N PRO A 44 -6.89 8.70 10.75
CA PRO A 44 -6.96 9.16 12.14
C PRO A 44 -5.59 9.31 12.79
N ASN A 45 -4.54 8.71 12.20
CA ASN A 45 -3.17 8.80 12.66
C ASN A 45 -2.21 8.58 11.47
N ALA A 46 -1.42 9.59 11.13
CA ALA A 46 -0.49 9.57 9.99
C ALA A 46 0.82 8.80 10.32
N LYS A 47 0.72 7.54 10.72
CA LYS A 47 1.83 6.64 11.04
C LYS A 47 1.45 5.21 10.66
N CYS A 48 2.39 4.38 10.15
CA CYS A 48 2.14 3.05 9.59
C CYS A 48 1.24 2.16 10.47
N ALA A 49 1.73 1.70 11.62
CA ALA A 49 1.02 0.74 12.47
C ALA A 49 -0.34 1.25 12.97
N PRO A 50 -0.48 2.47 13.54
CA PRO A 50 -1.77 2.95 14.02
C PRO A 50 -2.76 3.26 12.91
N SER A 51 -2.31 3.76 11.74
CA SER A 51 -3.19 3.94 10.58
C SER A 51 -3.73 2.60 10.08
N ARG A 52 -2.84 1.60 9.93
CA ARG A 52 -3.23 0.25 9.51
C ARG A 52 -4.12 -0.44 10.54
N ALA A 53 -3.89 -0.24 11.84
CA ALA A 53 -4.77 -0.72 12.89
C ALA A 53 -6.17 -0.10 12.80
N ALA A 54 -6.27 1.21 12.54
CA ALA A 54 -7.54 1.90 12.36
C ALA A 54 -8.30 1.37 11.13
N ILE A 55 -7.62 1.18 10.01
CA ILE A 55 -8.21 0.58 8.79
C ILE A 55 -8.71 -0.84 9.07
N LEU A 56 -7.87 -1.69 9.66
CA LEU A 56 -8.18 -3.10 9.91
C LEU A 56 -9.33 -3.31 10.89
N THR A 57 -9.55 -2.38 11.82
CA THR A 57 -10.57 -2.51 12.87
C THR A 57 -11.79 -1.62 12.68
N GLY A 58 -11.74 -0.66 11.75
CA GLY A 58 -12.78 0.37 11.61
C GLY A 58 -12.90 1.31 12.80
N ARG A 59 -11.83 1.46 13.61
CA ARG A 59 -11.82 2.27 14.84
C ARG A 59 -10.84 3.43 14.72
N ASN A 60 -11.17 4.55 15.35
CA ASN A 60 -10.21 5.63 15.50
C ASN A 60 -9.06 5.22 16.43
N SER A 61 -7.86 5.79 16.23
CA SER A 61 -6.64 5.43 16.97
C SER A 61 -6.81 5.58 18.49
N TRP A 62 -7.52 6.59 18.97
CA TRP A 62 -7.79 6.78 20.41
C TRP A 62 -8.65 5.66 21.06
N GLN A 63 -9.29 4.79 20.26
CA GLN A 63 -10.06 3.64 20.71
C GLN A 63 -9.22 2.33 20.71
N LEU A 64 -7.99 2.37 20.22
CA LEU A 64 -7.18 1.20 19.92
C LEU A 64 -6.09 0.91 20.96
N GLU A 65 -6.07 1.67 22.06
CA GLU A 65 -5.08 1.47 23.16
C GLU A 65 -3.66 1.50 22.63
N GLU A 66 -2.85 0.46 22.92
CA GLU A 66 -1.46 0.36 22.48
C GLU A 66 -1.33 0.35 20.95
N ALA A 67 -2.31 -0.19 20.22
CA ALA A 67 -2.30 -0.18 18.74
C ALA A 67 -2.42 1.22 18.12
N ALA A 68 -2.66 2.27 18.93
CA ALA A 68 -2.57 3.67 18.53
C ALA A 68 -1.11 4.17 18.41
N ASN A 69 -0.13 3.37 18.81
CA ASN A 69 1.29 3.74 18.77
C ASN A 69 2.01 3.09 17.58
N HIS A 70 3.27 3.51 17.39
CA HIS A 70 4.17 2.89 16.41
C HIS A 70 4.96 1.75 17.07
N SER A 71 5.02 0.59 16.42
CA SER A 71 5.63 -0.65 16.95
C SER A 71 5.02 -1.14 18.29
N PRO A 72 3.69 -1.17 18.43
CA PRO A 72 3.03 -1.61 19.65
C PRO A 72 2.85 -3.13 19.70
N ASP A 73 2.36 -3.63 20.84
CA ASP A 73 1.63 -4.89 20.89
C ASP A 73 0.19 -4.63 20.41
N PHE A 74 -0.32 -5.48 19.50
CA PHE A 74 -1.70 -5.34 19.03
C PHE A 74 -2.65 -6.01 20.05
N PRO A 75 -3.59 -5.26 20.68
CA PRO A 75 -4.46 -5.85 21.70
C PRO A 75 -5.33 -6.99 21.16
N ALA A 76 -5.29 -8.14 21.82
CA ALA A 76 -5.97 -9.36 21.38
C ALA A 76 -7.50 -9.22 21.25
N LYS A 77 -8.10 -8.27 21.98
CA LYS A 77 -9.55 -8.02 21.95
C LYS A 77 -10.08 -7.36 20.67
N PHE A 78 -9.20 -6.75 19.87
CA PHE A 78 -9.59 -6.15 18.61
C PHE A 78 -9.44 -7.16 17.47
N THR A 79 -10.54 -7.53 16.85
CA THR A 79 -10.58 -8.37 15.67
C THR A 79 -10.50 -7.48 14.43
N THR A 80 -9.73 -7.90 13.43
CA THR A 80 -9.62 -7.19 12.15
C THR A 80 -10.72 -7.64 11.18
N PHE A 81 -11.04 -6.77 10.17
CA PHE A 81 -11.99 -7.17 9.14
C PHE A 81 -11.48 -8.35 8.31
N MET A 82 -10.15 -8.47 8.13
CA MET A 82 -9.53 -9.60 7.45
C MET A 82 -9.81 -10.92 8.21
N GLU A 83 -9.58 -10.93 9.53
CA GLU A 83 -9.88 -12.11 10.36
C GLU A 83 -11.37 -12.47 10.33
N GLN A 84 -12.27 -11.48 10.33
CA GLN A 84 -13.71 -11.70 10.23
C GLN A 84 -14.10 -12.33 8.88
N LEU A 85 -13.58 -11.82 7.78
CA LEU A 85 -13.87 -12.36 6.45
C LEU A 85 -13.32 -13.77 6.31
N ILE A 86 -12.08 -14.03 6.74
CA ILE A 86 -11.47 -15.37 6.72
C ILE A 86 -12.29 -16.35 7.56
N SER A 87 -12.70 -15.97 8.77
CA SER A 87 -13.57 -16.82 9.61
C SER A 87 -14.95 -17.06 9.03
N SER A 88 -15.37 -16.22 8.08
CA SER A 88 -16.65 -16.33 7.35
C SER A 88 -16.53 -17.07 6.02
N GLY A 89 -15.39 -17.71 5.75
CA GLY A 89 -15.17 -18.54 4.57
C GLY A 89 -14.59 -17.82 3.35
N TYR A 90 -13.99 -16.64 3.54
CA TYR A 90 -13.20 -15.99 2.49
C TYR A 90 -11.78 -16.55 2.46
N HIS A 91 -11.26 -16.81 1.28
CA HIS A 91 -9.82 -17.00 1.09
C HIS A 91 -9.10 -15.67 1.34
N GLY A 92 -8.23 -15.65 2.35
CA GLY A 92 -7.57 -14.41 2.78
C GLY A 92 -6.07 -14.46 2.60
N GLY A 93 -5.44 -13.31 2.35
CA GLY A 93 -3.99 -13.22 2.28
C GLY A 93 -3.49 -11.80 2.04
N PHE A 94 -2.17 -11.63 2.13
CA PHE A 94 -1.53 -10.37 1.83
C PHE A 94 -0.17 -10.55 1.16
N THR A 95 0.28 -9.50 0.47
CA THR A 95 1.68 -9.40 0.02
C THR A 95 2.34 -8.16 0.59
N ALA A 96 3.63 -8.31 0.90
CA ALA A 96 4.58 -7.34 1.46
C ALA A 96 4.20 -6.79 2.83
N LYS A 97 3.63 -5.60 2.96
CA LYS A 97 3.35 -4.95 4.24
C LYS A 97 1.90 -5.08 4.64
N GLY A 98 1.60 -6.04 5.51
CA GLY A 98 0.32 -6.13 6.20
C GLY A 98 0.21 -5.10 7.34
N TRP A 99 -0.21 -5.50 8.55
CA TRP A 99 -0.06 -4.66 9.73
C TRP A 99 1.37 -4.72 10.24
N ALA A 100 2.04 -3.57 10.25
CA ALA A 100 3.42 -3.39 10.72
C ALA A 100 3.74 -1.89 10.94
N PRO A 101 4.81 -1.57 11.69
CA PRO A 101 5.59 -2.45 12.56
C PRO A 101 4.91 -2.70 13.89
N GLY A 102 5.26 -3.80 14.55
CA GLY A 102 4.77 -4.14 15.87
C GLY A 102 4.67 -5.65 16.10
N ASN A 103 4.16 -6.02 17.26
CA ASN A 103 3.89 -7.40 17.61
C ASN A 103 2.39 -7.70 17.46
N PRO A 104 1.97 -8.57 16.53
CA PRO A 104 0.55 -8.87 16.32
C PRO A 104 -0.08 -9.69 17.45
N GLY A 105 0.71 -10.17 18.41
CA GLY A 105 0.32 -11.16 19.40
C GLY A 105 0.30 -12.58 18.84
N GLU A 106 -0.22 -13.51 19.63
CA GLU A 106 -0.27 -14.93 19.29
C GLU A 106 -1.67 -15.53 19.44
N VAL A 107 -1.99 -16.49 18.59
CA VAL A 107 -3.17 -17.36 18.71
C VAL A 107 -2.72 -18.80 18.50
N GLY A 108 -3.00 -19.67 19.49
CA GLY A 108 -2.59 -21.08 19.44
C GLY A 108 -1.08 -21.31 19.37
N GLY A 109 -0.28 -20.41 19.94
CA GLY A 109 1.18 -20.47 19.95
C GLY A 109 1.86 -20.08 18.63
N LYS A 110 1.12 -19.43 17.73
CA LYS A 110 1.64 -18.89 16.47
C LYS A 110 1.36 -17.38 16.40
N PRO A 111 2.22 -16.61 15.71
CA PRO A 111 1.93 -15.20 15.46
C PRO A 111 0.55 -15.03 14.83
N ARG A 112 -0.22 -14.05 15.31
CA ARG A 112 -1.54 -13.71 14.80
C ARG A 112 -1.43 -13.09 13.41
N GLU A 113 -2.25 -13.55 12.50
CA GLU A 113 -2.27 -13.12 11.11
C GLU A 113 -3.33 -12.03 10.87
N LEU A 114 -3.05 -10.79 11.34
CA LEU A 114 -3.98 -9.66 11.30
C LEU A 114 -4.47 -9.29 9.88
N THR A 115 -3.71 -9.64 8.85
CA THR A 115 -4.01 -9.43 7.42
C THR A 115 -4.08 -10.74 6.63
N GLY A 116 -4.21 -11.86 7.33
CA GLY A 116 -4.18 -13.19 6.74
C GLY A 116 -2.75 -13.73 6.48
N PRO A 117 -2.62 -14.90 5.84
CA PRO A 117 -1.35 -15.49 5.46
C PRO A 117 -0.55 -14.65 4.47
N ALA A 118 0.79 -14.70 4.56
CA ALA A 118 1.69 -13.94 3.70
C ALA A 118 1.98 -14.65 2.36
N TYR A 119 1.79 -13.97 1.26
CA TYR A 119 2.16 -14.38 -0.09
C TYR A 119 3.36 -13.53 -0.57
N ASN A 120 4.59 -13.99 -0.26
CA ASN A 120 5.84 -13.28 -0.52
C ASN A 120 6.90 -14.18 -1.16
N LYS A 121 6.47 -15.28 -1.78
CA LYS A 121 7.33 -16.31 -2.37
C LYS A 121 8.09 -15.81 -3.60
N PHE A 122 7.40 -15.10 -4.47
CA PHE A 122 7.96 -14.64 -5.73
C PHE A 122 8.70 -13.32 -5.57
N LYS A 123 9.89 -13.28 -6.18
CA LYS A 123 10.79 -12.13 -6.18
C LYS A 123 11.13 -11.76 -7.62
N MET A 124 11.47 -10.49 -7.82
CA MET A 124 11.94 -9.94 -9.09
C MET A 124 13.11 -9.00 -8.83
N GLU A 125 13.81 -8.65 -9.89
CA GLU A 125 14.81 -7.59 -9.84
C GLU A 125 14.10 -6.24 -9.62
N ALA A 126 14.39 -5.60 -8.49
CA ALA A 126 13.83 -4.29 -8.19
C ALA A 126 14.50 -3.21 -9.05
N PRO A 127 13.77 -2.19 -9.52
CA PRO A 127 14.35 -1.11 -10.32
C PRO A 127 15.38 -0.28 -9.56
N THR A 128 15.29 -0.22 -8.23
CA THR A 128 16.25 0.44 -7.33
C THR A 128 16.52 -0.41 -6.10
N PRO A 129 17.65 -0.22 -5.39
CA PRO A 129 17.94 -0.94 -4.14
C PRO A 129 16.96 -0.63 -3.00
N GLN A 130 16.22 0.48 -3.07
CA GLN A 130 15.26 0.92 -2.06
C GLN A 130 13.86 0.36 -2.30
N ILE A 131 13.55 -0.01 -3.54
CA ILE A 131 12.28 -0.67 -3.91
C ILE A 131 12.35 -2.15 -3.52
N SER A 132 11.25 -2.69 -3.03
CA SER A 132 11.14 -4.09 -2.65
C SER A 132 11.38 -5.02 -3.85
N SER A 133 12.08 -6.12 -3.60
CA SER A 133 12.20 -7.21 -4.58
C SER A 133 10.98 -8.14 -4.65
N ASN A 134 9.91 -7.88 -3.90
CA ASN A 134 8.70 -8.67 -4.01
C ASN A 134 8.03 -8.45 -5.38
N ASP A 135 7.76 -9.53 -6.09
CA ASP A 135 6.87 -9.50 -7.24
C ASP A 135 5.41 -9.52 -6.76
N TYR A 136 4.88 -8.34 -6.46
CA TYR A 136 3.55 -8.20 -5.84
C TYR A 136 2.45 -8.82 -6.69
N ALA A 137 2.45 -8.56 -7.99
CA ALA A 137 1.44 -9.09 -8.90
C ALA A 137 1.52 -10.63 -9.02
N LYS A 138 2.74 -11.20 -9.12
CA LYS A 138 2.91 -12.64 -9.18
C LYS A 138 2.55 -13.33 -7.86
N ASN A 139 2.78 -12.67 -6.73
CA ASN A 139 2.32 -13.17 -5.43
C ASN A 139 0.79 -13.12 -5.31
N PHE A 140 0.13 -12.15 -5.93
CA PHE A 140 -1.33 -12.11 -6.03
C PHE A 140 -1.86 -13.23 -6.93
N ALA A 141 -1.25 -13.50 -8.07
CA ALA A 141 -1.60 -14.64 -8.92
C ALA A 141 -1.41 -15.98 -8.19
N ASP A 142 -0.33 -16.16 -7.40
CA ASP A 142 -0.12 -17.34 -6.55
C ASP A 142 -1.23 -17.49 -5.50
N PHE A 143 -1.67 -16.38 -4.93
CA PHE A 143 -2.84 -16.35 -4.02
C PHE A 143 -4.12 -16.78 -4.73
N LEU A 144 -4.44 -16.23 -5.89
CA LEU A 144 -5.64 -16.60 -6.65
C LEU A 144 -5.63 -18.09 -7.06
N ASN A 145 -4.46 -18.62 -7.43
CA ASN A 145 -4.30 -20.03 -7.79
C ASN A 145 -4.41 -20.99 -6.58
N SER A 146 -4.32 -20.49 -5.36
CA SER A 146 -4.41 -21.30 -4.13
C SER A 146 -5.82 -21.41 -3.55
N LYS A 147 -6.80 -20.64 -4.06
CA LYS A 147 -8.20 -20.68 -3.63
C LYS A 147 -9.01 -21.72 -4.40
N GLU A 148 -10.10 -22.19 -3.81
CA GLU A 148 -11.10 -22.99 -4.51
C GLU A 148 -11.86 -22.14 -5.55
N GLU A 149 -12.42 -22.77 -6.60
CA GLU A 149 -13.01 -22.05 -7.75
C GLU A 149 -14.07 -21.02 -7.37
N ASP A 150 -15.04 -21.41 -6.53
CA ASP A 150 -16.15 -20.54 -6.08
C ASP A 150 -15.89 -19.82 -4.75
N GLU A 151 -14.70 -19.93 -4.17
CA GLU A 151 -14.38 -19.33 -2.89
C GLU A 151 -14.22 -17.81 -3.04
N PRO A 152 -14.95 -16.98 -2.27
CA PRO A 152 -14.74 -15.54 -2.27
C PRO A 152 -13.39 -15.21 -1.64
N PHE A 153 -12.76 -14.13 -2.08
CA PHE A 153 -11.47 -13.76 -1.54
C PHE A 153 -11.41 -12.33 -0.96
N VAL A 154 -10.45 -12.14 -0.06
CA VAL A 154 -9.97 -10.85 0.40
C VAL A 154 -8.43 -10.84 0.37
N PHE A 155 -7.85 -9.96 -0.42
CA PHE A 155 -6.41 -9.82 -0.53
C PHE A 155 -5.96 -8.41 -0.19
N TRP A 156 -4.92 -8.31 0.66
CA TRP A 156 -4.30 -7.05 1.04
C TRP A 156 -3.00 -6.86 0.25
N TYR A 157 -3.03 -6.00 -0.75
CA TYR A 157 -1.82 -5.52 -1.42
C TYR A 157 -1.28 -4.31 -0.65
N GLY A 158 -0.31 -4.52 0.22
CA GLY A 158 0.37 -3.46 0.95
C GLY A 158 1.80 -3.31 0.47
N SER A 159 2.06 -2.38 -0.44
CA SER A 159 3.43 -2.11 -0.86
C SER A 159 4.26 -1.51 0.27
N THR A 160 5.57 -1.50 0.09
CA THR A 160 6.49 -0.72 0.91
C THR A 160 6.74 0.67 0.30
N GLU A 161 6.44 0.83 -0.96
CA GLU A 161 6.53 2.08 -1.71
C GLU A 161 5.28 2.96 -1.47
N PRO A 162 5.42 4.27 -1.52
CA PRO A 162 6.62 5.10 -1.66
C PRO A 162 7.23 5.53 -0.29
N HIS A 163 7.33 4.62 0.68
CA HIS A 163 8.00 4.92 1.95
C HIS A 163 9.48 5.22 1.70
N ARG A 164 9.95 6.36 2.19
CA ARG A 164 11.37 6.76 2.09
C ARG A 164 12.27 5.69 2.78
N ALA A 165 13.49 5.35 2.26
CA ALA A 165 14.30 6.17 1.36
C ALA A 165 14.12 5.83 -0.12
N TYR A 166 14.52 6.77 -0.99
CA TYR A 166 14.55 6.62 -2.44
C TYR A 166 15.99 6.55 -2.95
N GLU A 167 16.22 5.91 -4.11
CA GLU A 167 17.47 6.10 -4.83
C GLU A 167 17.46 7.52 -5.43
N PHE A 168 18.46 8.33 -5.07
CA PHE A 168 18.54 9.72 -5.51
C PHE A 168 18.54 9.84 -7.03
N GLN A 169 17.64 10.67 -7.56
CA GLN A 169 17.39 10.88 -9.00
C GLN A 169 16.84 9.64 -9.74
N SER A 170 16.24 8.68 -9.06
CA SER A 170 15.60 7.52 -9.71
C SER A 170 14.47 7.96 -10.65
N GLY A 171 13.68 8.95 -10.28
CA GLY A 171 12.63 9.53 -11.13
C GLY A 171 13.16 10.08 -12.44
N LEU A 172 14.34 10.72 -12.41
CA LEU A 172 14.99 11.25 -13.61
C LEU A 172 15.65 10.16 -14.45
N THR A 173 16.41 9.25 -13.82
CA THR A 173 17.28 8.29 -14.52
C THR A 173 16.58 7.01 -14.92
N LYS A 174 15.52 6.62 -14.21
CA LYS A 174 14.76 5.37 -14.41
C LYS A 174 13.27 5.64 -14.69
N GLY A 175 12.69 6.70 -14.11
CA GLY A 175 11.30 7.08 -14.31
C GLY A 175 11.04 7.91 -15.58
N ASN A 176 12.07 8.24 -16.36
CA ASN A 176 11.99 9.06 -17.58
C ASN A 176 11.29 10.43 -17.34
N LYS A 177 11.45 11.00 -16.13
CA LYS A 177 10.89 12.27 -15.71
C LYS A 177 11.90 13.41 -15.86
N LYS A 178 11.42 14.66 -15.80
CA LYS A 178 12.24 15.87 -15.89
C LYS A 178 11.89 16.82 -14.74
N LEU A 179 12.84 17.64 -14.30
CA LEU A 179 12.61 18.61 -13.23
C LEU A 179 11.47 19.58 -13.54
N GLU A 180 11.26 19.89 -14.83
CA GLU A 180 10.21 20.75 -15.34
C GLU A 180 8.81 20.14 -15.24
N ASP A 181 8.69 18.82 -15.05
CA ASP A 181 7.41 18.15 -14.86
C ASP A 181 6.73 18.57 -13.55
N ILE A 182 7.53 18.99 -12.55
CA ILE A 182 7.01 19.58 -11.31
C ILE A 182 6.50 20.99 -11.62
N ASP A 183 5.20 21.15 -11.65
CA ASP A 183 4.55 22.45 -11.88
C ASP A 183 4.59 23.37 -10.65
N GLU A 184 4.54 22.81 -9.44
CA GLU A 184 4.61 23.56 -8.20
C GLU A 184 5.32 22.75 -7.10
N VAL A 185 6.28 23.37 -6.44
CA VAL A 185 6.89 22.86 -5.20
C VAL A 185 6.08 23.40 -4.01
N PRO A 186 5.69 22.58 -3.03
CA PRO A 186 4.95 23.03 -1.85
C PRO A 186 5.66 24.24 -1.18
N PRO A 187 4.93 25.30 -0.76
CA PRO A 187 5.52 26.57 -0.34
C PRO A 187 6.37 26.49 0.95
N PHE A 188 6.28 25.39 1.66
CA PHE A 188 7.12 25.13 2.85
C PHE A 188 8.46 24.47 2.52
N TRP A 189 8.72 24.14 1.24
CA TRP A 189 9.99 23.63 0.74
C TRP A 189 10.66 24.66 -0.17
N PRO A 190 12.01 24.73 -0.18
CA PRO A 190 12.71 25.55 -1.16
C PRO A 190 12.56 24.94 -2.55
N ASP A 191 12.24 25.74 -3.55
CA ASP A 191 12.20 25.31 -4.94
C ASP A 191 13.63 25.20 -5.49
N THR A 192 14.20 24.01 -5.44
CA THR A 192 15.52 23.66 -5.91
C THR A 192 15.48 22.37 -6.72
N ASP A 193 16.48 22.15 -7.59
CA ASP A 193 16.61 20.93 -8.37
C ASP A 193 16.60 19.65 -7.49
N SER A 194 17.22 19.72 -6.31
CA SER A 194 17.25 18.58 -5.37
C SER A 194 15.88 18.25 -4.81
N VAL A 195 15.06 19.26 -4.47
CA VAL A 195 13.68 19.03 -3.99
C VAL A 195 12.81 18.53 -5.12
N ARG A 196 12.92 19.09 -6.32
CA ARG A 196 12.20 18.63 -7.51
C ARG A 196 12.57 17.16 -7.86
N ALA A 197 13.86 16.82 -7.81
CA ALA A 197 14.33 15.46 -8.02
C ALA A 197 13.73 14.48 -6.98
N ASP A 198 13.72 14.85 -5.71
CA ASP A 198 13.15 14.07 -4.61
C ASP A 198 11.64 13.83 -4.80
N MET A 199 10.89 14.85 -5.24
CA MET A 199 9.46 14.69 -5.60
C MET A 199 9.26 13.73 -6.76
N LEU A 200 10.17 13.73 -7.75
CA LEU A 200 10.10 12.81 -8.88
C LEU A 200 10.52 11.38 -8.50
N ASP A 201 11.42 11.22 -7.53
CA ASP A 201 11.78 9.92 -6.97
C ASP A 201 10.57 9.29 -6.24
N TYR A 202 9.86 10.10 -5.46
CA TYR A 202 8.59 9.70 -4.85
C TYR A 202 7.53 9.31 -5.91
N ALA A 203 7.39 10.09 -6.98
CA ALA A 203 6.49 9.78 -8.08
C ALA A 203 6.83 8.45 -8.75
N PHE A 204 8.11 8.16 -8.95
CA PHE A 204 8.57 6.90 -9.54
C PHE A 204 8.14 5.68 -8.72
N GLU A 205 8.19 5.77 -7.40
CA GLU A 205 7.77 4.68 -6.51
C GLU A 205 6.24 4.53 -6.45
N ILE A 206 5.46 5.61 -6.54
CA ILE A 206 4.00 5.54 -6.72
C ILE A 206 3.66 4.81 -8.03
N GLU A 207 4.32 5.17 -9.11
CA GLU A 207 4.10 4.53 -10.42
C GLU A 207 4.53 3.06 -10.44
N TYR A 208 5.54 2.69 -9.66
CA TYR A 208 5.90 1.29 -9.45
C TYR A 208 4.80 0.50 -8.75
N PHE A 209 4.23 1.04 -7.69
CA PHE A 209 3.04 0.47 -7.05
C PHE A 209 1.89 0.30 -8.05
N ASP A 210 1.61 1.34 -8.81
CA ASP A 210 0.49 1.39 -9.75
C ASP A 210 0.64 0.37 -10.89
N GLN A 211 1.87 0.14 -11.37
CA GLN A 211 2.16 -0.90 -12.36
C GLN A 211 1.83 -2.32 -11.84
N HIS A 212 2.07 -2.60 -10.57
CA HIS A 212 1.66 -3.87 -9.96
C HIS A 212 0.16 -3.95 -9.74
N LEU A 213 -0.49 -2.83 -9.37
CA LEU A 213 -1.94 -2.76 -9.25
C LEU A 213 -2.61 -3.02 -10.62
N GLN A 214 -2.09 -2.45 -11.71
CA GLN A 214 -2.61 -2.72 -13.05
C GLN A 214 -2.56 -4.20 -13.38
N LYS A 215 -1.42 -4.86 -13.16
CA LYS A 215 -1.30 -6.31 -13.39
C LYS A 215 -2.26 -7.15 -12.53
N MET A 216 -2.57 -6.70 -11.31
CA MET A 216 -3.54 -7.38 -10.45
C MET A 216 -4.97 -7.18 -10.96
N ILE A 217 -5.29 -6.01 -11.53
CA ILE A 217 -6.58 -5.74 -12.16
C ILE A 217 -6.72 -6.60 -13.42
N ASP A 218 -5.70 -6.64 -14.28
CA ASP A 218 -5.68 -7.47 -15.50
C ASP A 218 -5.86 -8.96 -15.21
N GLU A 219 -5.39 -9.45 -14.06
CA GLU A 219 -5.58 -10.85 -13.61
C GLU A 219 -7.03 -11.14 -13.16
N LEU A 220 -7.81 -10.11 -12.86
CA LEU A 220 -9.20 -10.23 -12.41
C LEU A 220 -10.23 -10.08 -13.55
N GLU A 221 -9.82 -9.57 -14.72
CA GLU A 221 -10.65 -9.38 -15.92
C GLU A 221 -10.61 -10.61 -16.85
#